data_36a32bf3c46f4deca89bf11be05862fd
#
_entry.id   36a32bf3c46f4deca89bf11be05862fd
#
_cell.length_a   1.000
_cell.length_b   1.000
_cell.length_c   1.000
_cell.angle_alpha   90.00
_cell.angle_beta   90.00
_cell.angle_gamma   90.00
#
_symmetry.space_group_name_H-M   'P 1'
#
loop_
_entity.id
_entity.type
_entity.pdbx_description
1 polymer ?
#
loop_
_entity_poly.entity_id
_entity_poly.type
_entity_poly.pdbx_seq_one_letter_code
_entity_poly.pdbx_strand_id
1 'polypeptide(L)'
;IITASKEMPAGSRLVVSTDAHIVSPLFFPGGDIGRLAVCGTVNDVAMMGAQPRYLTATFILEEGFSIAALEEVLRSMQAACAEAGVSIIAADTKVTEKGKSDGLFISTTGFGWLPEGRRIAGDNAQPGDAVLVSGPMGNHGIAVMQARGNLGFQSEVRSDTAPLNALVWGLCQVVPT
;
A
#
# COMPACT_ATOMS: atom_id res chain seq x y z
N ILE A 1 2.59 -13.81 -18.51
CA ILE A 1 3.38 -14.68 -17.62
C ILE A 1 4.69 -13.97 -17.36
N ILE A 2 4.95 -13.62 -16.11
CA ILE A 2 6.23 -13.06 -15.67
C ILE A 2 7.10 -14.23 -15.21
N THR A 3 8.29 -14.34 -15.79
CA THR A 3 9.24 -15.37 -15.42
C THR A 3 10.21 -14.78 -14.39
N ALA A 4 10.01 -15.05 -13.12
CA ALA A 4 10.82 -14.55 -12.01
C ALA A 4 12.34 -14.77 -12.20
N SER A 5 12.72 -15.81 -12.94
CA SER A 5 14.12 -16.19 -13.15
C SER A 5 14.99 -15.17 -13.91
N LYS A 6 14.39 -14.20 -14.63
CA LYS A 6 15.13 -13.17 -15.37
C LYS A 6 15.27 -11.85 -14.61
N GLU A 7 14.46 -11.63 -13.59
CA GLU A 7 14.37 -10.34 -12.90
C GLU A 7 14.77 -10.44 -11.42
N MET A 8 14.72 -11.64 -10.84
CA MET A 8 15.15 -11.87 -9.47
C MET A 8 16.68 -11.99 -9.42
N PRO A 9 17.38 -11.10 -8.68
CA PRO A 9 18.83 -11.23 -8.50
C PRO A 9 19.22 -12.57 -7.87
N ALA A 10 20.35 -13.13 -8.29
CA ALA A 10 20.86 -14.38 -7.73
C ALA A 10 20.99 -14.28 -6.20
N GLY A 11 20.62 -15.34 -5.48
CA GLY A 11 20.65 -15.38 -4.02
C GLY A 11 19.50 -14.66 -3.33
N SER A 12 18.69 -13.87 -4.06
CA SER A 12 17.54 -13.18 -3.44
C SER A 12 16.45 -14.15 -3.06
N ARG A 13 15.67 -13.77 -2.05
CA ARG A 13 14.44 -14.46 -1.62
C ARG A 13 13.21 -13.68 -2.07
N LEU A 14 12.13 -14.36 -2.36
CA LEU A 14 10.83 -13.76 -2.63
C LEU A 14 10.17 -13.37 -1.31
N VAL A 15 9.71 -12.11 -1.23
CA VAL A 15 8.80 -11.61 -0.18
C VAL A 15 7.44 -11.38 -0.80
N VAL A 16 6.40 -11.79 -0.10
CA VAL A 16 5.01 -11.61 -0.49
C VAL A 16 4.24 -11.05 0.69
N SER A 17 3.44 -10.01 0.45
CA SER A 17 2.44 -9.51 1.39
C SER A 17 1.10 -9.38 0.68
N THR A 18 0.01 -9.60 1.39
CA THR A 18 -1.35 -9.35 0.89
C THR A 18 -2.15 -8.57 1.91
N ASP A 19 -2.92 -7.60 1.42
CA ASP A 19 -3.77 -6.76 2.25
C ASP A 19 -5.12 -6.51 1.57
N ALA A 20 -6.12 -6.18 2.38
CA ALA A 20 -7.46 -5.82 1.93
C ALA A 20 -7.83 -4.43 2.45
N HIS A 21 -8.23 -3.56 1.55
CA HIS A 21 -8.49 -2.16 1.83
C HIS A 21 -9.99 -1.88 1.79
N ILE A 22 -10.48 -1.41 2.94
CA ILE A 22 -11.86 -0.97 3.15
C ILE A 22 -11.78 0.38 3.82
N VAL A 23 -12.25 1.41 3.15
CA VAL A 23 -12.31 2.77 3.68
C VAL A 23 -13.57 3.49 3.21
N SER A 24 -14.23 4.17 4.11
CA SER A 24 -15.40 5.02 3.81
C SER A 24 -15.20 6.39 4.46
N PRO A 25 -15.30 7.49 3.70
CA PRO A 25 -15.52 7.53 2.24
C PRO A 25 -14.28 7.04 1.46
N LEU A 26 -14.49 6.67 0.18
CA LEU A 26 -13.43 6.17 -0.70
C LEU A 26 -12.37 7.24 -1.02
N PHE A 27 -12.79 8.51 -1.04
CA PHE A 27 -11.96 9.71 -1.26
C PHE A 27 -11.90 10.51 0.03
N PHE A 28 -10.71 10.88 0.45
CA PHE A 28 -10.47 11.60 1.70
C PHE A 28 -9.32 12.63 1.53
N PRO A 29 -9.18 13.60 2.41
CA PRO A 29 -8.08 14.55 2.32
C PRO A 29 -6.72 13.85 2.29
N GLY A 30 -5.99 14.01 1.19
CA GLY A 30 -4.66 13.45 1.01
C GLY A 30 -4.60 12.11 0.28
N GLY A 31 -5.74 11.54 -0.15
CA GLY A 31 -5.74 10.29 -0.91
C GLY A 31 -7.11 9.69 -1.15
N ASP A 32 -7.09 8.46 -1.59
CA ASP A 32 -8.26 7.61 -1.86
C ASP A 32 -7.89 6.14 -1.63
N ILE A 33 -8.89 5.27 -1.74
CA ILE A 33 -8.71 3.83 -1.55
C ILE A 33 -7.67 3.22 -2.51
N GLY A 34 -7.52 3.76 -3.72
CA GLY A 34 -6.57 3.27 -4.72
C GLY A 34 -5.12 3.56 -4.31
N ARG A 35 -4.83 4.81 -3.90
CA ARG A 35 -3.53 5.17 -3.35
C ARG A 35 -3.22 4.37 -2.09
N LEU A 36 -4.20 4.23 -1.19
CA LEU A 36 -4.07 3.47 0.04
C LEU A 36 -3.69 2.01 -0.26
N ALA A 37 -4.37 1.36 -1.21
CA ALA A 37 -4.14 -0.02 -1.58
C ALA A 37 -2.72 -0.27 -2.13
N VAL A 38 -2.22 0.63 -2.97
CA VAL A 38 -0.85 0.52 -3.49
C VAL A 38 0.18 0.76 -2.39
N CYS A 39 0.07 1.88 -1.68
CA CYS A 39 1.06 2.27 -0.67
C CYS A 39 1.13 1.28 0.49
N GLY A 40 -0.02 0.79 1.00
CA GLY A 40 -0.07 -0.16 2.11
C GLY A 40 0.72 -1.42 1.78
N THR A 41 0.38 -2.08 0.69
CA THR A 41 1.03 -3.34 0.29
C THR A 41 2.49 -3.16 -0.13
N VAL A 42 2.84 -2.05 -0.79
CA VAL A 42 4.24 -1.72 -1.11
C VAL A 42 5.06 -1.56 0.16
N ASN A 43 4.51 -0.85 1.16
CA ASN A 43 5.19 -0.61 2.42
C ASN A 43 5.39 -1.90 3.22
N ASP A 44 4.40 -2.80 3.23
CA ASP A 44 4.55 -4.11 3.89
C ASP A 44 5.72 -4.91 3.34
N VAL A 45 5.82 -4.99 2.00
CA VAL A 45 6.95 -5.66 1.34
C VAL A 45 8.27 -4.96 1.68
N ALA A 46 8.28 -3.62 1.68
CA ALA A 46 9.48 -2.83 1.99
C ALA A 46 9.93 -3.00 3.45
N MET A 47 8.99 -3.10 4.42
CA MET A 47 9.31 -3.28 5.84
C MET A 47 10.02 -4.61 6.13
N MET A 48 9.95 -5.59 5.24
CA MET A 48 10.75 -6.80 5.29
C MET A 48 12.19 -6.61 4.77
N GLY A 49 12.56 -5.38 4.35
CA GLY A 49 13.84 -5.08 3.72
C GLY A 49 13.91 -5.47 2.24
N ALA A 50 12.81 -5.91 1.65
CA ALA A 50 12.71 -6.28 0.25
C ALA A 50 12.47 -5.04 -0.64
N GLN A 51 12.85 -5.17 -1.91
CA GLN A 51 12.51 -4.20 -2.94
C GLN A 51 11.19 -4.62 -3.61
N PRO A 52 10.07 -3.91 -3.39
CA PRO A 52 8.81 -4.19 -4.08
C PRO A 52 8.98 -4.07 -5.60
N ARG A 53 8.34 -4.94 -6.36
CA ARG A 53 8.40 -4.95 -7.82
C ARG A 53 7.03 -5.04 -8.47
N TYR A 54 6.20 -5.95 -7.99
CA TYR A 54 4.93 -6.27 -8.61
C TYR A 54 3.81 -6.27 -7.61
N LEU A 55 2.63 -5.90 -8.08
CA LEU A 55 1.36 -6.06 -7.38
C LEU A 55 0.39 -6.89 -8.24
N THR A 56 -0.50 -7.60 -7.59
CA THR A 56 -1.79 -7.99 -8.15
C THR A 56 -2.90 -7.27 -7.43
N ALA A 57 -4.05 -7.06 -8.08
CA ALA A 57 -5.17 -6.35 -7.49
C ALA A 57 -6.49 -7.08 -7.76
N THR A 58 -7.36 -7.14 -6.77
CA THR A 58 -8.74 -7.61 -6.91
C THR A 58 -9.68 -6.49 -6.48
N PHE A 59 -10.68 -6.22 -7.30
CA PHE A 59 -11.72 -5.22 -7.07
C PHE A 59 -13.05 -5.93 -6.80
N ILE A 60 -13.70 -5.58 -5.70
CA ILE A 60 -15.06 -6.01 -5.39
C ILE A 60 -15.93 -4.76 -5.46
N LEU A 61 -16.77 -4.69 -6.49
CA LEU A 61 -17.64 -3.55 -6.79
C LEU A 61 -19.07 -3.88 -6.39
N GLU A 62 -19.76 -2.90 -5.83
CA GLU A 62 -21.21 -2.99 -5.66
C GLU A 62 -21.91 -2.65 -6.98
N GLU A 63 -22.98 -3.36 -7.30
CA GLU A 63 -23.84 -3.07 -8.45
C GLU A 63 -24.32 -1.61 -8.42
N GLY A 64 -24.08 -0.88 -9.52
CA GLY A 64 -24.38 0.55 -9.65
C GLY A 64 -23.25 1.47 -9.20
N PHE A 65 -22.08 0.95 -8.86
CA PHE A 65 -20.91 1.78 -8.57
C PHE A 65 -20.55 2.66 -9.77
N SER A 66 -20.20 3.93 -9.51
CA SER A 66 -19.91 4.90 -10.57
C SER A 66 -18.64 4.54 -11.34
N ILE A 67 -18.75 4.43 -12.66
CA ILE A 67 -17.61 4.21 -13.55
C ILE A 67 -16.61 5.37 -13.44
N ALA A 68 -17.08 6.61 -13.34
CA ALA A 68 -16.20 7.77 -13.19
C ALA A 68 -15.38 7.71 -11.88
N ALA A 69 -16.00 7.28 -10.77
CA ALA A 69 -15.30 7.07 -9.51
C ALA A 69 -14.28 5.92 -9.61
N LEU A 70 -14.64 4.83 -10.30
CA LEU A 70 -13.69 3.74 -10.55
C LEU A 70 -12.47 4.22 -11.35
N GLU A 71 -12.70 4.99 -12.42
CA GLU A 71 -11.61 5.56 -13.23
C GLU A 71 -10.71 6.49 -12.41
N GLU A 72 -11.26 7.27 -11.48
CA GLU A 72 -10.49 8.13 -10.59
C GLU A 72 -9.58 7.29 -9.67
N VAL A 73 -10.13 6.25 -9.05
CA VAL A 73 -9.38 5.30 -8.22
C VAL A 73 -8.27 4.62 -9.02
N LEU A 74 -8.55 4.17 -10.25
CA LEU A 74 -7.54 3.51 -11.10
C LEU A 74 -6.41 4.47 -11.51
N ARG A 75 -6.72 5.74 -11.80
CA ARG A 75 -5.70 6.77 -12.06
C ARG A 75 -4.83 7.03 -10.84
N SER A 76 -5.44 7.07 -9.65
CA SER A 76 -4.71 7.22 -8.39
C SER A 76 -3.79 6.02 -8.13
N MET A 77 -4.26 4.80 -8.35
CA MET A 77 -3.43 3.59 -8.25
C MET A 77 -2.26 3.63 -9.24
N GLN A 78 -2.50 4.04 -10.48
CA GLN A 78 -1.44 4.18 -11.50
C GLN A 78 -0.37 5.19 -11.05
N ALA A 79 -0.78 6.34 -10.52
CA ALA A 79 0.13 7.36 -10.02
C ALA A 79 0.96 6.85 -8.82
N ALA A 80 0.32 6.17 -7.87
CA ALA A 80 1.01 5.58 -6.72
C ALA A 80 1.99 4.47 -7.13
N CYS A 81 1.63 3.64 -8.12
CA CYS A 81 2.53 2.63 -8.69
C CYS A 81 3.77 3.27 -9.34
N ALA A 82 3.58 4.35 -10.10
CA ALA A 82 4.68 5.08 -10.71
C ALA A 82 5.61 5.70 -9.65
N GLU A 83 5.04 6.31 -8.61
CA GLU A 83 5.79 6.87 -7.47
C GLU A 83 6.60 5.80 -6.73
N ALA A 84 6.00 4.64 -6.49
CA ALA A 84 6.65 3.52 -5.81
C ALA A 84 7.62 2.72 -6.70
N GLY A 85 7.59 2.90 -8.02
CA GLY A 85 8.39 2.13 -8.97
C GLY A 85 7.96 0.66 -9.09
N VAL A 86 6.65 0.39 -8.95
CA VAL A 86 6.05 -0.96 -9.04
C VAL A 86 5.05 -1.05 -10.17
N SER A 87 4.69 -2.28 -10.57
CA SER A 87 3.70 -2.53 -11.61
C SER A 87 2.61 -3.48 -11.14
N ILE A 88 1.34 -3.17 -11.44
CA ILE A 88 0.25 -4.14 -11.31
C ILE A 88 0.29 -5.06 -12.52
N ILE A 89 0.52 -6.35 -12.29
CA ILE A 89 0.76 -7.36 -13.33
C ILE A 89 -0.42 -8.29 -13.58
N ALA A 90 -1.38 -8.32 -12.67
CA ALA A 90 -2.63 -9.05 -12.82
C ALA A 90 -3.72 -8.37 -11.98
N ALA A 91 -4.95 -8.43 -12.48
CA ALA A 91 -6.11 -7.94 -11.74
C ALA A 91 -7.34 -8.81 -12.04
N ASP A 92 -8.27 -8.83 -11.10
CA ASP A 92 -9.61 -9.42 -11.26
C ASP A 92 -10.67 -8.46 -10.71
N THR A 93 -11.91 -8.59 -11.20
CA THR A 93 -13.04 -7.78 -10.77
C THR A 93 -14.25 -8.66 -10.52
N LYS A 94 -14.90 -8.47 -9.37
CA LYS A 94 -16.17 -9.09 -9.03
C LYS A 94 -17.20 -8.01 -8.70
N VAL A 95 -18.44 -8.26 -9.09
CA VAL A 95 -19.57 -7.38 -8.77
C VAL A 95 -20.48 -8.10 -7.79
N THR A 96 -20.76 -7.44 -6.67
CA THR A 96 -21.75 -7.88 -5.67
C THR A 96 -23.10 -7.26 -5.96
N GLU A 97 -24.16 -7.87 -5.48
CA GLU A 97 -25.52 -7.32 -5.54
C GLU A 97 -25.58 -6.00 -4.76
N LYS A 98 -26.48 -5.12 -5.19
CA LYS A 98 -26.75 -3.84 -4.52
C LYS A 98 -27.10 -4.04 -3.04
N GLY A 99 -26.48 -3.25 -2.15
CA GLY A 99 -26.66 -3.32 -0.69
C GLY A 99 -25.91 -4.48 -0.02
N LYS A 100 -24.99 -5.15 -0.71
CA LYS A 100 -24.18 -6.25 -0.17
C LYS A 100 -22.73 -5.85 0.11
N SER A 101 -22.31 -4.67 -0.31
CA SER A 101 -20.97 -4.11 -0.04
C SER A 101 -21.03 -2.59 0.06
N ASP A 102 -19.97 -1.96 0.56
CA ASP A 102 -19.88 -0.50 0.70
C ASP A 102 -19.23 0.15 -0.53
N GLY A 103 -19.75 -0.13 -1.71
CA GLY A 103 -19.33 0.46 -2.97
C GLY A 103 -18.12 -0.21 -3.58
N LEU A 104 -16.94 -0.07 -3.01
CA LEU A 104 -15.68 -0.63 -3.54
C LEU A 104 -14.78 -1.14 -2.42
N PHE A 105 -14.33 -2.38 -2.56
CA PHE A 105 -13.20 -2.94 -1.80
C PHE A 105 -12.07 -3.32 -2.74
N ILE A 106 -10.83 -3.13 -2.29
CA ILE A 106 -9.63 -3.49 -3.05
C ILE A 106 -8.76 -4.40 -2.20
N SER A 107 -8.37 -5.55 -2.76
CA SER A 107 -7.31 -6.38 -2.19
C SER A 107 -6.10 -6.35 -3.11
N THR A 108 -4.91 -6.18 -2.53
CA THR A 108 -3.65 -6.20 -3.26
C THR A 108 -2.69 -7.23 -2.69
N THR A 109 -1.92 -7.87 -3.56
CA THR A 109 -0.80 -8.73 -3.15
C THR A 109 0.47 -8.20 -3.78
N GLY A 110 1.46 -7.93 -2.94
CA GLY A 110 2.76 -7.39 -3.33
C GLY A 110 3.84 -8.47 -3.37
N PHE A 111 4.74 -8.32 -4.32
CA PHE A 111 5.91 -9.18 -4.53
C PHE A 111 7.17 -8.34 -4.57
N GLY A 112 8.20 -8.79 -3.84
CA GLY A 112 9.49 -8.09 -3.81
C GLY A 112 10.66 -9.04 -3.66
N TRP A 113 11.86 -8.52 -3.95
CA TRP A 113 13.11 -9.26 -3.86
C TRP A 113 13.88 -8.83 -2.62
N LEU A 114 14.11 -9.77 -1.71
CA LEU A 114 14.91 -9.58 -0.51
C LEU A 114 16.34 -10.01 -0.82
N PRO A 115 17.34 -9.12 -0.73
CA PRO A 115 18.74 -9.48 -0.93
C PRO A 115 19.20 -10.61 -0.02
N GLU A 116 20.17 -11.39 -0.51
CA GLU A 116 20.83 -12.42 0.30
C GLU A 116 21.45 -11.81 1.56
N GLY A 117 21.33 -12.53 2.66
CA GLY A 117 21.89 -12.11 3.96
C GLY A 117 21.06 -11.10 4.73
N ARG A 118 20.13 -10.34 4.08
CA ARG A 118 19.31 -9.35 4.76
C ARG A 118 18.20 -10.02 5.57
N ARG A 119 18.06 -9.60 6.84
CA ARG A 119 16.96 -10.02 7.72
C ARG A 119 16.46 -8.83 8.55
N ILE A 120 15.37 -8.22 8.12
CA ILE A 120 14.65 -7.22 8.91
C ILE A 120 13.38 -7.86 9.45
N ALA A 121 13.25 -7.87 10.76
CA ALA A 121 12.10 -8.47 11.43
C ALA A 121 11.89 -7.82 12.80
N GLY A 122 10.64 -7.77 13.26
CA GLY A 122 10.29 -7.16 14.54
C GLY A 122 10.93 -7.84 15.76
N ASP A 123 11.30 -9.11 15.62
CA ASP A 123 11.99 -9.88 16.68
C ASP A 123 13.51 -9.60 16.76
N ASN A 124 14.04 -8.77 15.86
CA ASN A 124 15.45 -8.34 15.92
C ASN A 124 15.68 -7.18 16.91
N ALA A 125 14.62 -6.42 17.25
CA ALA A 125 14.74 -5.26 18.14
C ALA A 125 15.25 -5.67 19.54
N GLN A 126 16.19 -4.88 20.06
CA GLN A 126 16.82 -5.12 21.36
C GLN A 126 16.64 -3.93 22.29
N PRO A 127 16.66 -4.14 23.63
CA PRO A 127 16.72 -3.05 24.58
C PRO A 127 17.94 -2.16 24.33
N GLY A 128 17.71 -0.86 24.19
CA GLY A 128 18.76 0.13 23.88
C GLY A 128 18.78 0.58 22.42
N ASP A 129 18.03 -0.07 21.54
CA ASP A 129 17.90 0.38 20.16
C ASP A 129 17.19 1.74 20.07
N ALA A 130 17.62 2.56 19.12
CA ALA A 130 16.97 3.83 18.83
C ALA A 130 15.73 3.62 17.97
N VAL A 131 14.60 4.18 18.41
CA VAL A 131 13.35 4.20 17.65
C VAL A 131 13.29 5.47 16.83
N LEU A 132 13.21 5.34 15.50
CA LEU A 132 13.08 6.44 14.56
C LEU A 132 11.70 6.45 13.93
N VAL A 133 11.16 7.65 13.70
CA VAL A 133 9.87 7.86 13.03
C VAL A 133 10.11 8.66 11.76
N SER A 134 9.66 8.15 10.61
CA SER A 134 9.85 8.78 9.30
C SER A 134 8.93 9.98 9.02
N GLY A 135 7.90 10.17 9.84
CA GLY A 135 6.91 11.23 9.66
C GLY A 135 5.77 11.15 10.66
N PRO A 136 4.71 11.92 10.46
CA PRO A 136 3.52 11.89 11.32
C PRO A 136 2.90 10.49 11.37
N MET A 137 2.32 10.14 12.51
CA MET A 137 1.54 8.92 12.70
C MET A 137 0.09 9.25 13.04
N GLY A 138 -0.86 8.52 12.42
CA GLY A 138 -2.29 8.68 12.69
C GLY A 138 -3.01 9.73 11.84
N ASN A 139 -2.32 10.45 10.99
CA ASN A 139 -2.94 11.47 10.12
C ASN A 139 -3.99 10.84 9.18
N HIS A 140 -3.77 9.63 8.68
CA HIS A 140 -4.75 8.92 7.86
C HIS A 140 -6.08 8.75 8.62
N GLY A 141 -6.04 8.27 9.85
CA GLY A 141 -7.25 8.09 10.67
C GLY A 141 -8.02 9.40 10.88
N ILE A 142 -7.32 10.49 11.19
CA ILE A 142 -7.92 11.83 11.36
C ILE A 142 -8.54 12.32 10.05
N ALA A 143 -7.85 12.19 8.93
CA ALA A 143 -8.35 12.61 7.61
C ALA A 143 -9.63 11.86 7.22
N VAL A 144 -9.69 10.54 7.46
CA VAL A 144 -10.88 9.73 7.21
C VAL A 144 -12.04 10.10 8.16
N MET A 145 -11.77 10.29 9.46
CA MET A 145 -12.79 10.72 10.42
C MET A 145 -13.36 12.09 10.07
N GLN A 146 -12.51 13.01 9.64
CA GLN A 146 -12.94 14.33 9.15
C GLN A 146 -13.84 14.19 7.91
N ALA A 147 -13.46 13.39 6.94
CA ALA A 147 -14.24 13.16 5.73
C ALA A 147 -15.62 12.52 6.03
N ARG A 148 -15.74 11.79 7.12
CA ARG A 148 -17.02 11.26 7.64
C ARG A 148 -17.89 12.32 8.34
N GLY A 149 -17.35 13.50 8.63
CA GLY A 149 -18.05 14.52 9.41
C GLY A 149 -18.21 14.20 10.91
N ASN A 150 -17.47 13.20 11.42
CA ASN A 150 -17.60 12.71 12.80
C ASN A 150 -16.75 13.49 13.82
N LEU A 151 -15.93 14.44 13.36
CA LEU A 151 -15.15 15.31 14.23
C LEU A 151 -15.97 16.58 14.51
N GLY A 152 -16.13 16.95 15.78
CA GLY A 152 -16.76 18.20 16.20
C GLY A 152 -15.94 19.46 15.87
N PHE A 153 -14.87 19.33 15.10
CA PHE A 153 -13.98 20.42 14.66
C PHE A 153 -13.52 20.18 13.22
N GLN A 154 -13.14 21.26 12.55
CA GLN A 154 -12.48 21.20 11.24
C GLN A 154 -10.98 21.00 11.44
N SER A 155 -10.37 20.21 10.58
CA SER A 155 -8.93 19.94 10.58
C SER A 155 -8.38 20.08 9.15
N GLU A 156 -7.18 20.61 9.01
CA GLU A 156 -6.46 20.65 7.74
C GLU A 156 -5.57 19.41 7.55
N VAL A 157 -5.63 18.45 8.48
CA VAL A 157 -4.84 17.22 8.43
C VAL A 157 -5.20 16.42 7.20
N ARG A 158 -4.18 16.04 6.45
CA ARG A 158 -4.28 15.17 5.29
C ARG A 158 -3.70 13.80 5.63
N SER A 159 -4.19 12.76 4.96
CA SER A 159 -3.63 11.41 5.09
C SER A 159 -2.12 11.42 4.81
N ASP A 160 -1.40 10.69 5.64
CA ASP A 160 0.04 10.41 5.52
C ASP A 160 0.35 9.22 4.59
N THR A 161 -0.65 8.75 3.84
CA THR A 161 -0.50 7.64 2.87
C THR A 161 0.53 7.98 1.80
N ALA A 162 1.68 7.33 1.83
CA ALA A 162 2.79 7.49 0.88
C ALA A 162 3.58 6.18 0.74
N PRO A 163 4.20 5.92 -0.42
CA PRO A 163 5.12 4.81 -0.57
C PRO A 163 6.44 5.12 0.15
N LEU A 164 6.85 4.26 1.06
CA LEU A 164 8.06 4.40 1.87
C LEU A 164 9.22 3.50 1.40
N ASN A 165 8.99 2.73 0.34
CA ASN A 165 9.96 1.73 -0.14
C ASN A 165 11.31 2.32 -0.53
N ALA A 166 11.35 3.52 -1.11
CA ALA A 166 12.61 4.18 -1.45
C ALA A 166 13.38 4.62 -0.19
N LEU A 167 12.69 5.15 0.82
CA LEU A 167 13.27 5.52 2.10
C LEU A 167 13.85 4.30 2.82
N VAL A 168 13.05 3.23 2.94
CA VAL A 168 13.47 1.97 3.59
C VAL A 168 14.66 1.36 2.86
N TRP A 169 14.61 1.32 1.53
CA TRP A 169 15.70 0.81 0.71
C TRP A 169 16.99 1.59 0.94
N GLY A 170 16.91 2.94 0.93
CA GLY A 170 18.05 3.81 1.22
C GLY A 170 18.64 3.57 2.62
N LEU A 171 17.77 3.43 3.64
CA LEU A 171 18.20 3.14 5.00
C LEU A 171 18.95 1.79 5.07
N CYS A 172 18.43 0.76 4.42
CA CYS A 172 19.07 -0.56 4.37
C CYS A 172 20.41 -0.61 3.62
N GLN A 173 20.81 0.46 2.91
CA GLN A 173 22.14 0.53 2.29
C GLN A 173 23.20 1.08 3.26
N VAL A 174 22.79 1.77 4.31
CA VAL A 174 23.71 2.46 5.23
C VAL A 174 23.70 1.85 6.64
N VAL A 175 22.65 1.13 6.99
CA VAL A 175 22.54 0.44 8.29
C VAL A 175 22.76 -1.06 8.05
N PRO A 176 23.67 -1.71 8.79
CA PRO A 176 23.80 -3.16 8.75
C PRO A 176 22.50 -3.85 9.18
N THR A 177 22.05 -4.83 8.39
CA THR A 177 20.76 -5.54 8.63
C THR A 177 21.00 -7.05 8.70
#